data_4fe00720c13c5579277306793e1b284f
#
_entry.id   4fe00720c13c5579277306793e1b284f
#
_cell.length_a   1.000
_cell.length_b   1.000
_cell.length_c   1.000
_cell.angle_alpha   90.00
_cell.angle_beta   90.00
_cell.angle_gamma   90.00
#
_symmetry.space_group_name_H-M   'P 1'
#
loop_
_entity.id
_entity.type
_entity.pdbx_description
1 polymer ?
#
loop_
_entity_poly.entity_id
_entity_poly.type
_entity_poly.pdbx_seq_one_letter_code
_entity_poly.pdbx_strand_id
1 'polypeptide(L)'
;MGEWAAMPTVTRRDFLKAGTASAAALAVAGLGFDVAFAQSTKVKQTLRIAGAKELHSICPYCAVGCSLVAYTRQNTDGSVQLLQIEGDPDSPVNEGRLCPKGATAMQLAISPRRVESPQYRAPGATGWKSVSWDFVMGRIAQNIKASRDATFVTTDGNGNTVNRTEGIAFAGGAAFSSEEGYFATKLMRGLGLVHLEQQARV
;
A
#
# COMPACT_ATOMS: atom_id res chain seq x y z
N MET A 1 -40.88 -20.26 -58.71
CA MET A 1 -40.81 -19.83 -57.33
C MET A 1 -39.55 -20.46 -56.76
N GLY A 2 -38.46 -19.67 -56.67
CA GLY A 2 -37.19 -20.17 -56.20
C GLY A 2 -37.09 -20.08 -54.70
N GLU A 3 -36.81 -21.18 -54.04
CA GLU A 3 -36.56 -21.34 -52.60
C GLU A 3 -35.26 -20.59 -52.24
N TRP A 4 -35.38 -19.54 -51.43
CA TRP A 4 -34.21 -18.87 -50.88
C TRP A 4 -33.71 -19.72 -49.72
N ALA A 5 -32.58 -20.43 -49.92
CA ALA A 5 -31.92 -21.14 -48.86
C ALA A 5 -31.47 -20.12 -47.77
N ALA A 6 -31.94 -20.33 -46.54
CA ALA A 6 -31.58 -19.49 -45.41
C ALA A 6 -30.08 -19.53 -45.19
N MET A 7 -29.43 -18.37 -45.27
CA MET A 7 -27.98 -18.24 -44.92
C MET A 7 -27.80 -18.62 -43.46
N PRO A 8 -26.79 -19.40 -43.13
CA PRO A 8 -26.48 -19.71 -41.73
C PRO A 8 -26.15 -18.44 -40.95
N THR A 9 -26.86 -18.22 -39.84
CA THR A 9 -26.62 -17.08 -38.95
C THR A 9 -25.29 -17.29 -38.20
N VAL A 10 -24.25 -16.55 -38.62
CA VAL A 10 -22.96 -16.53 -37.94
C VAL A 10 -23.12 -15.70 -36.69
N THR A 11 -22.87 -16.29 -35.51
CA THR A 11 -22.89 -15.55 -34.24
C THR A 11 -21.65 -14.65 -34.12
N ARG A 12 -21.75 -13.57 -33.30
CA ARG A 12 -20.58 -12.71 -32.99
C ARG A 12 -19.39 -13.50 -32.46
N ARG A 13 -19.66 -14.57 -31.72
CA ARG A 13 -18.64 -15.46 -31.16
C ARG A 13 -17.93 -16.29 -32.23
N ASP A 14 -18.68 -16.79 -33.24
CA ASP A 14 -18.13 -17.55 -34.35
C ASP A 14 -17.34 -16.66 -35.29
N PHE A 15 -17.79 -15.43 -35.52
CA PHE A 15 -17.06 -14.42 -36.27
C PHE A 15 -15.73 -14.04 -35.59
N LEU A 16 -15.72 -13.84 -34.26
CA LEU A 16 -14.50 -13.54 -33.52
C LEU A 16 -13.54 -14.73 -33.51
N LYS A 17 -14.03 -15.96 -33.39
CA LYS A 17 -13.20 -17.17 -33.43
C LYS A 17 -12.59 -17.41 -34.81
N ALA A 18 -13.35 -17.22 -35.87
CA ALA A 18 -12.87 -17.37 -37.24
C ALA A 18 -11.95 -16.21 -37.64
N GLY A 19 -12.28 -14.96 -37.26
CA GLY A 19 -11.50 -13.77 -37.60
C GLY A 19 -10.12 -13.71 -36.92
N THR A 20 -10.05 -14.09 -35.65
CA THR A 20 -8.77 -14.10 -34.91
C THR A 20 -7.85 -15.24 -35.37
N ALA A 21 -8.38 -16.41 -35.70
CA ALA A 21 -7.57 -17.53 -36.16
C ALA A 21 -7.01 -17.31 -37.56
N SER A 22 -7.81 -16.77 -38.48
CA SER A 22 -7.39 -16.57 -39.86
C SER A 22 -6.53 -15.31 -40.06
N ALA A 23 -6.83 -14.22 -39.41
CA ALA A 23 -6.03 -12.97 -39.49
C ALA A 23 -4.65 -13.14 -38.83
N ALA A 24 -4.56 -13.84 -37.72
CA ALA A 24 -3.30 -14.16 -37.06
C ALA A 24 -2.43 -15.11 -37.90
N ALA A 25 -3.04 -16.14 -38.49
CA ALA A 25 -2.31 -17.09 -39.33
C ALA A 25 -1.77 -16.45 -40.63
N LEU A 26 -2.56 -15.57 -41.29
CA LEU A 26 -2.14 -14.87 -42.51
C LEU A 26 -1.10 -13.77 -42.19
N ALA A 27 -1.20 -13.05 -41.11
CA ALA A 27 -0.22 -12.05 -40.70
C ALA A 27 1.14 -12.68 -40.35
N VAL A 28 1.14 -13.84 -39.68
CA VAL A 28 2.35 -14.54 -39.26
C VAL A 28 3.01 -15.27 -40.46
N ALA A 29 2.22 -15.84 -41.35
CA ALA A 29 2.75 -16.47 -42.57
C ALA A 29 3.35 -15.43 -43.54
N GLY A 30 2.75 -14.23 -43.65
CA GLY A 30 3.26 -13.14 -44.49
C GLY A 30 4.56 -12.49 -43.98
N LEU A 31 4.88 -12.68 -42.70
CA LEU A 31 6.12 -12.19 -42.07
C LEU A 31 7.24 -13.23 -42.02
N GLY A 32 7.03 -14.43 -42.59
CA GLY A 32 8.04 -15.49 -42.64
C GLY A 32 8.28 -16.20 -41.29
N PHE A 33 7.39 -16.03 -40.31
CA PHE A 33 7.47 -16.76 -39.04
C PHE A 33 6.84 -18.15 -39.17
N ASP A 34 7.60 -19.19 -38.77
CA ASP A 34 7.08 -20.54 -38.69
C ASP A 34 6.17 -20.71 -37.48
N VAL A 35 4.86 -20.85 -37.71
CA VAL A 35 3.85 -21.01 -36.69
C VAL A 35 4.07 -22.28 -35.85
N ALA A 36 4.65 -23.32 -36.46
CA ALA A 36 5.01 -24.55 -35.76
C ALA A 36 6.13 -24.32 -34.74
N PHE A 37 7.07 -23.43 -35.03
CA PHE A 37 8.14 -23.05 -34.11
C PHE A 37 7.58 -22.23 -32.90
N ALA A 38 6.63 -21.33 -33.14
CA ALA A 38 6.00 -20.56 -32.06
C ALA A 38 5.17 -21.44 -31.12
N GLN A 39 4.60 -22.55 -31.58
CA GLN A 39 3.88 -23.51 -30.75
C GLN A 39 4.80 -24.47 -29.98
N SER A 40 6.00 -24.73 -30.46
CA SER A 40 6.95 -25.68 -29.84
C SER A 40 7.72 -25.07 -28.66
N THR A 41 7.91 -23.77 -28.63
CA THR A 41 8.53 -23.05 -27.51
C THR A 41 7.51 -22.69 -26.46
N LYS A 42 6.87 -23.64 -25.80
CA LYS A 42 6.33 -23.43 -24.48
C LYS A 42 7.52 -23.16 -23.53
N VAL A 43 8.02 -21.93 -23.53
CA VAL A 43 8.91 -21.47 -22.48
C VAL A 43 8.12 -21.63 -21.19
N LYS A 44 8.47 -22.65 -20.42
CA LYS A 44 7.92 -22.90 -19.09
C LYS A 44 8.44 -21.79 -18.20
N GLN A 45 7.84 -20.60 -18.31
CA GLN A 45 8.17 -19.48 -17.42
C GLN A 45 7.74 -19.89 -16.03
N THR A 46 8.72 -20.17 -15.20
CA THR A 46 8.49 -20.35 -13.78
C THR A 46 8.03 -18.99 -13.22
N LEU A 47 6.85 -18.95 -12.62
CA LEU A 47 6.37 -17.72 -11.98
C LEU A 47 7.40 -17.24 -10.96
N ARG A 48 7.62 -15.92 -10.92
CA ARG A 48 8.59 -15.31 -9.99
C ARG A 48 8.32 -15.70 -8.53
N ILE A 49 7.05 -15.91 -8.18
CA ILE A 49 6.59 -16.32 -6.86
C ILE A 49 6.55 -17.83 -6.64
N ALA A 50 6.96 -18.66 -7.62
CA ALA A 50 6.94 -20.11 -7.45
C ALA A 50 7.82 -20.54 -6.27
N GLY A 51 7.23 -21.28 -5.31
CA GLY A 51 7.89 -21.71 -4.08
C GLY A 51 8.19 -20.58 -3.08
N ALA A 52 7.58 -19.41 -3.25
CA ALA A 52 7.66 -18.34 -2.27
C ALA A 52 6.85 -18.67 -1.02
N LYS A 53 7.27 -18.14 0.13
CA LYS A 53 6.49 -18.12 1.35
C LYS A 53 5.51 -16.95 1.30
N GLU A 54 4.25 -17.19 1.61
CA GLU A 54 3.20 -16.20 1.72
C GLU A 54 3.12 -15.65 3.15
N LEU A 55 3.02 -14.33 3.25
CA LEU A 55 2.85 -13.62 4.52
C LEU A 55 1.73 -12.61 4.35
N HIS A 56 0.72 -12.69 5.21
CA HIS A 56 -0.38 -11.74 5.21
C HIS A 56 0.00 -10.43 5.89
N SER A 57 -0.47 -9.32 5.37
CA SER A 57 -0.23 -7.97 5.88
C SER A 57 -1.41 -7.06 5.54
N ILE A 58 -1.36 -5.82 5.98
CA ILE A 58 -2.36 -4.79 5.71
C ILE A 58 -1.72 -3.64 4.95
N CYS A 59 -2.45 -3.09 3.99
CA CYS A 59 -2.02 -1.94 3.21
C CYS A 59 -1.82 -0.70 4.11
N PRO A 60 -0.66 -0.01 4.03
CA PRO A 60 -0.33 1.10 4.93
C PRO A 60 -0.94 2.44 4.54
N TYR A 61 -1.72 2.50 3.45
CA TYR A 61 -2.07 3.80 2.85
C TYR A 61 -3.35 4.45 3.38
N CYS A 62 -4.31 3.68 3.87
CA CYS A 62 -5.54 4.28 4.41
C CYS A 62 -6.31 3.31 5.31
N ALA A 63 -7.33 3.84 5.99
CA ALA A 63 -8.17 3.12 6.95
C ALA A 63 -9.09 2.05 6.31
N VAL A 64 -9.12 1.89 4.98
CA VAL A 64 -9.85 0.80 4.32
C VAL A 64 -9.32 -0.56 4.81
N GLY A 65 -8.01 -0.66 5.09
CA GLY A 65 -7.43 -1.87 5.66
C GLY A 65 -7.38 -3.04 4.68
N CYS A 66 -7.14 -2.77 3.38
CA CYS A 66 -7.00 -3.83 2.38
C CYS A 66 -5.95 -4.84 2.81
N SER A 67 -6.31 -6.12 2.82
CA SER A 67 -5.38 -7.21 3.11
C SER A 67 -4.45 -7.47 1.93
N LEU A 68 -3.19 -7.73 2.23
CA LEU A 68 -2.12 -7.97 1.28
C LEU A 68 -1.51 -9.34 1.52
N VAL A 69 -1.06 -10.00 0.45
CA VAL A 69 -0.19 -11.16 0.51
C VAL A 69 1.20 -10.76 0.00
N ALA A 70 2.19 -10.85 0.86
CA ALA A 70 3.59 -10.63 0.53
C ALA A 70 4.27 -11.97 0.23
N TYR A 71 4.78 -12.13 -0.97
CA TYR A 71 5.53 -13.30 -1.40
C TYR A 71 7.01 -13.09 -1.12
N THR A 72 7.58 -13.96 -0.30
CA THR A 72 8.97 -13.84 0.16
C THR A 72 9.77 -15.10 -0.13
N ARG A 73 11.09 -14.95 -0.24
CA ARG A 73 12.04 -16.06 -0.35
C ARG A 73 13.21 -15.84 0.58
N GLN A 74 13.61 -16.86 1.29
CA GLN A 74 14.84 -16.83 2.07
C GLN A 74 16.02 -17.10 1.16
N ASN A 75 17.02 -16.24 1.21
CA ASN A 75 18.29 -16.41 0.50
C ASN A 75 19.22 -17.33 1.29
N THR A 76 20.28 -17.79 0.63
CA THR A 76 21.30 -18.67 1.24
C THR A 76 22.08 -18.03 2.37
N ASP A 77 22.15 -16.70 2.40
CA ASP A 77 22.77 -15.90 3.46
C ASP A 77 21.86 -15.63 4.67
N GLY A 78 20.64 -16.21 4.66
CA GLY A 78 19.63 -16.02 5.71
C GLY A 78 18.79 -14.75 5.56
N SER A 79 19.09 -13.86 4.63
CA SER A 79 18.27 -12.68 4.34
C SER A 79 16.94 -13.06 3.69
N VAL A 80 15.93 -12.21 3.83
CA VAL A 80 14.61 -12.40 3.23
C VAL A 80 14.41 -11.42 2.09
N GLN A 81 14.18 -11.95 0.89
CA GLN A 81 13.85 -11.16 -0.29
C GLN A 81 12.33 -11.06 -0.46
N LEU A 82 11.80 -9.85 -0.60
CA LEU A 82 10.44 -9.60 -1.03
C LEU A 82 10.35 -9.73 -2.56
N LEU A 83 9.52 -10.65 -3.03
CA LEU A 83 9.37 -10.94 -4.46
C LEU A 83 8.21 -10.17 -5.08
N GLN A 84 7.05 -10.13 -4.38
CA GLN A 84 5.81 -9.53 -4.87
C GLN A 84 4.90 -9.20 -3.70
N ILE A 85 4.00 -8.22 -3.88
CA ILE A 85 2.85 -7.96 -3.02
C ILE A 85 1.60 -7.94 -3.90
N GLU A 86 0.57 -8.67 -3.50
CA GLU A 86 -0.73 -8.74 -4.17
C GLU A 86 -1.85 -8.54 -3.14
N GLY A 87 -3.07 -8.28 -3.62
CA GLY A 87 -4.24 -8.28 -2.74
C GLY A 87 -4.60 -9.69 -2.31
N ASP A 88 -5.04 -9.83 -1.08
CA ASP A 88 -5.49 -11.10 -0.51
C ASP A 88 -6.89 -11.45 -1.03
N PRO A 89 -7.06 -12.51 -1.82
CA PRO A 89 -8.36 -12.90 -2.37
C PRO A 89 -9.34 -13.40 -1.30
N ASP A 90 -8.84 -13.87 -0.15
CA ASP A 90 -9.67 -14.37 0.94
C ASP A 90 -10.13 -13.26 1.89
N SER A 91 -9.65 -12.04 1.68
CA SER A 91 -10.05 -10.88 2.49
C SER A 91 -11.48 -10.43 2.17
N PRO A 92 -12.37 -10.33 3.17
CA PRO A 92 -13.72 -9.82 2.97
C PRO A 92 -13.77 -8.30 2.67
N VAL A 93 -12.64 -7.59 2.89
CA VAL A 93 -12.55 -6.14 2.69
C VAL A 93 -12.29 -5.80 1.23
N ASN A 94 -11.35 -6.46 0.58
CA ASN A 94 -10.88 -6.12 -0.76
C ASN A 94 -10.93 -7.26 -1.77
N GLU A 95 -11.19 -8.50 -1.37
CA GLU A 95 -11.36 -9.66 -2.26
C GLU A 95 -10.26 -9.74 -3.34
N GLY A 96 -9.01 -9.53 -2.95
CA GLY A 96 -7.85 -9.48 -3.85
C GLY A 96 -7.69 -8.18 -4.65
N ARG A 97 -8.62 -7.25 -4.60
CA ARG A 97 -8.55 -5.99 -5.34
C ARG A 97 -7.70 -4.96 -4.60
N LEU A 98 -6.90 -4.21 -5.34
CA LEU A 98 -6.09 -3.11 -4.81
C LEU A 98 -6.27 -1.85 -5.67
N CYS A 99 -6.29 -0.70 -5.01
CA CYS A 99 -6.14 0.56 -5.72
C CYS A 99 -4.67 0.74 -6.20
N PRO A 100 -4.37 1.71 -7.08
CA PRO A 100 -3.00 1.90 -7.58
C PRO A 100 -1.93 2.04 -6.49
N LYS A 101 -2.25 2.65 -5.33
CA LYS A 101 -1.33 2.76 -4.19
C LYS A 101 -1.02 1.39 -3.58
N GLY A 102 -2.04 0.58 -3.30
CA GLY A 102 -1.86 -0.77 -2.77
C GLY A 102 -1.11 -1.68 -3.75
N ALA A 103 -1.42 -1.60 -5.04
CA ALA A 103 -0.74 -2.37 -6.09
C ALA A 103 0.76 -2.03 -6.22
N THR A 104 1.17 -0.83 -5.80
CA THR A 104 2.58 -0.40 -5.80
C THR A 104 3.26 -0.49 -4.42
N ALA A 105 2.65 -1.15 -3.44
CA ALA A 105 3.18 -1.25 -2.08
C ALA A 105 4.57 -1.90 -2.02
N MET A 106 4.86 -2.84 -2.93
CA MET A 106 6.20 -3.41 -3.05
C MET A 106 7.26 -2.35 -3.34
N GLN A 107 6.98 -1.39 -4.22
CA GLN A 107 7.93 -0.33 -4.56
C GLN A 107 8.24 0.57 -3.36
N LEU A 108 7.24 0.81 -2.50
CA LEU A 108 7.47 1.50 -1.22
C LEU A 108 8.38 0.70 -0.30
N ALA A 109 8.15 -0.61 -0.17
CA ALA A 109 8.90 -1.47 0.73
C ALA A 109 10.39 -1.58 0.37
N ILE A 110 10.71 -1.64 -0.94
CA ILE A 110 12.07 -1.80 -1.44
C ILE A 110 12.74 -0.50 -1.90
N SER A 111 12.09 0.65 -1.69
CA SER A 111 12.63 1.94 -2.16
C SER A 111 13.94 2.30 -1.48
N PRO A 112 15.02 2.57 -2.23
CA PRO A 112 16.28 3.01 -1.65
C PRO A 112 16.22 4.44 -1.06
N ARG A 113 15.11 5.16 -1.32
CA ARG A 113 14.85 6.49 -0.74
C ARG A 113 14.16 6.43 0.60
N ARG A 114 13.81 5.25 1.07
CA ARG A 114 13.15 5.09 2.36
C ARG A 114 14.09 5.50 3.49
N VAL A 115 13.59 6.35 4.39
CA VAL A 115 14.34 6.75 5.59
C VAL A 115 14.21 5.62 6.61
N GLU A 116 15.33 4.97 6.92
CA GLU A 116 15.37 3.78 7.80
C GLU A 116 15.78 4.12 9.24
N SER A 117 16.33 5.32 9.46
CA SER A 117 16.74 5.79 10.77
C SER A 117 16.23 7.18 11.07
N PRO A 118 15.98 7.52 12.35
CA PRO A 118 15.55 8.85 12.73
C PRO A 118 16.58 9.90 12.31
N GLN A 119 16.09 11.06 11.89
CA GLN A 119 16.92 12.19 11.52
C GLN A 119 16.58 13.40 12.38
N TYR A 120 17.60 14.07 12.86
CA TYR A 120 17.50 15.27 13.68
C TYR A 120 18.20 16.45 13.01
N ARG A 121 17.53 17.60 13.00
CA ARG A 121 18.12 18.88 12.62
C ARG A 121 18.04 19.83 13.80
N ALA A 122 19.19 20.21 14.35
CA ALA A 122 19.26 21.14 15.45
C ALA A 122 18.77 22.54 15.02
N PRO A 123 18.27 23.38 15.95
CA PRO A 123 17.93 24.76 15.66
C PRO A 123 19.12 25.50 15.01
N GLY A 124 18.84 26.20 13.89
CA GLY A 124 19.85 26.91 13.11
C GLY A 124 20.75 26.04 12.22
N ALA A 125 20.67 24.71 12.29
CA ALA A 125 21.44 23.83 11.42
C ALA A 125 20.84 23.77 10.02
N THR A 126 21.70 23.64 8.99
CA THR A 126 21.31 23.54 7.57
C THR A 126 21.09 22.10 7.11
N GLY A 127 21.58 21.10 7.87
CA GLY A 127 21.57 19.69 7.49
C GLY A 127 20.92 18.78 8.53
N TRP A 128 20.48 17.61 8.06
CA TRP A 128 19.95 16.53 8.89
C TRP A 128 21.07 15.58 9.30
N LYS A 129 20.98 15.03 10.52
CA LYS A 129 21.89 14.00 11.05
C LYS A 129 21.08 12.79 11.48
N SER A 130 21.55 11.60 11.11
CA SER A 130 20.99 10.37 11.66
C SER A 130 21.30 10.27 13.15
N VAL A 131 20.32 9.86 13.93
CA VAL A 131 20.39 9.72 15.40
C VAL A 131 19.78 8.38 15.82
N SER A 132 20.02 7.96 17.06
CA SER A 132 19.40 6.74 17.59
C SER A 132 17.92 6.97 17.93
N TRP A 133 17.16 5.88 17.96
CA TRP A 133 15.78 5.88 18.42
C TRP A 133 15.65 6.37 19.86
N ASP A 134 16.56 5.96 20.75
CA ASP A 134 16.57 6.40 22.16
C ASP A 134 16.72 7.92 22.28
N PHE A 135 17.63 8.50 21.50
CA PHE A 135 17.80 9.96 21.48
C PHE A 135 16.50 10.66 21.02
N VAL A 136 15.92 10.24 19.91
CA VAL A 136 14.75 10.94 19.37
C VAL A 136 13.52 10.77 20.23
N MET A 137 13.28 9.57 20.76
CA MET A 137 12.14 9.30 21.65
C MET A 137 12.26 10.07 22.97
N GLY A 138 13.46 10.11 23.55
CA GLY A 138 13.73 10.92 24.73
C GLY A 138 13.50 12.41 24.47
N ARG A 139 13.94 12.94 23.33
CA ARG A 139 13.77 14.34 22.95
C ARG A 139 12.29 14.69 22.70
N ILE A 140 11.55 13.83 22.03
CA ILE A 140 10.11 14.00 21.80
C ILE A 140 9.37 14.03 23.16
N ALA A 141 9.64 13.07 24.04
CA ALA A 141 9.00 12.99 25.34
C ALA A 141 9.28 14.24 26.19
N GLN A 142 10.52 14.72 26.19
CA GLN A 142 10.88 15.97 26.89
C GLN A 142 10.13 17.18 26.36
N ASN A 143 10.04 17.33 25.03
CA ASN A 143 9.34 18.44 24.41
C ASN A 143 7.83 18.41 24.70
N ILE A 144 7.22 17.22 24.59
CA ILE A 144 5.79 17.02 24.91
C ILE A 144 5.54 17.38 26.40
N LYS A 145 6.38 16.86 27.30
CA LYS A 145 6.24 17.14 28.73
C LYS A 145 6.40 18.63 29.03
N ALA A 146 7.42 19.26 28.50
CA ALA A 146 7.67 20.70 28.73
C ALA A 146 6.50 21.56 28.23
N SER A 147 6.01 21.33 27.02
CA SER A 147 4.88 22.06 26.46
C SER A 147 3.58 21.81 27.23
N ARG A 148 3.34 20.54 27.59
CA ARG A 148 2.17 20.16 28.36
C ARG A 148 2.18 20.80 29.77
N ASP A 149 3.29 20.69 30.49
CA ASP A 149 3.41 21.24 31.83
C ASP A 149 3.22 22.77 31.84
N ALA A 150 3.65 23.46 30.79
CA ALA A 150 3.49 24.92 30.66
C ALA A 150 2.08 25.36 30.30
N THR A 151 1.24 24.49 29.71
CA THR A 151 -0.06 24.89 29.13
C THR A 151 -1.24 24.02 29.61
N PHE A 152 -1.03 23.15 30.59
CA PHE A 152 -2.07 22.26 31.09
C PHE A 152 -3.07 23.02 32.00
N VAL A 153 -4.35 22.87 31.67
CA VAL A 153 -5.47 23.47 32.41
C VAL A 153 -6.31 22.37 33.03
N THR A 154 -6.34 22.29 34.32
CA THR A 154 -7.18 21.32 35.07
C THR A 154 -8.64 21.72 35.10
N THR A 155 -8.91 23.01 35.35
CA THR A 155 -10.27 23.54 35.52
C THR A 155 -10.41 24.81 34.67
N ASP A 156 -11.53 24.95 33.97
CA ASP A 156 -11.84 26.14 33.17
C ASP A 156 -12.34 27.32 34.04
N GLY A 157 -12.57 28.48 33.39
CA GLY A 157 -13.07 29.69 34.07
C GLY A 157 -14.47 29.56 34.67
N ASN A 158 -15.21 28.49 34.34
CA ASN A 158 -16.54 28.21 34.88
C ASN A 158 -16.52 27.14 35.98
N GLY A 159 -15.35 26.68 36.41
CA GLY A 159 -15.19 25.65 37.43
C GLY A 159 -15.31 24.20 36.94
N ASN A 160 -15.44 23.97 35.63
CA ASN A 160 -15.53 22.62 35.07
C ASN A 160 -14.14 21.98 34.97
N THR A 161 -14.03 20.69 35.32
CA THR A 161 -12.81 19.90 35.11
C THR A 161 -12.62 19.62 33.63
N VAL A 162 -11.55 20.10 33.02
CA VAL A 162 -11.28 20.01 31.57
C VAL A 162 -10.04 19.19 31.26
N ASN A 163 -9.03 19.14 32.13
CA ASN A 163 -7.78 18.35 31.96
C ASN A 163 -7.19 18.43 30.55
N ARG A 164 -6.99 19.64 30.05
CA ARG A 164 -6.58 19.88 28.67
C ARG A 164 -5.26 20.62 28.55
N THR A 165 -4.59 20.46 27.39
CA THR A 165 -3.48 21.32 26.96
C THR A 165 -3.77 21.87 25.55
N GLU A 166 -3.50 23.18 25.37
CA GLU A 166 -3.64 23.89 24.09
C GLU A 166 -2.28 24.18 23.45
N GLY A 167 -1.19 23.87 24.16
CA GLY A 167 0.18 24.09 23.65
C GLY A 167 0.69 23.03 22.68
N ILE A 168 -0.09 21.98 22.42
CA ILE A 168 0.27 20.90 21.53
C ILE A 168 -0.90 20.63 20.58
N ALA A 169 -0.60 20.49 19.29
CA ALA A 169 -1.53 20.03 18.27
C ALA A 169 -1.03 18.74 17.62
N PHE A 170 -1.96 17.86 17.25
CA PHE A 170 -1.70 16.67 16.47
C PHE A 170 -2.27 16.84 15.06
N ALA A 171 -1.39 16.81 14.07
CA ALA A 171 -1.77 16.77 12.67
C ALA A 171 -1.54 15.35 12.15
N GLY A 172 -2.62 14.59 12.02
CA GLY A 172 -2.60 13.24 11.50
C GLY A 172 -2.43 13.20 9.97
N GLY A 173 -2.61 12.04 9.41
CA GLY A 173 -2.52 11.82 7.97
C GLY A 173 -3.55 10.82 7.48
N ALA A 174 -3.77 10.75 6.16
CA ALA A 174 -4.65 9.75 5.54
C ALA A 174 -4.03 8.34 5.55
N ALA A 175 -2.71 8.25 5.69
CA ALA A 175 -1.97 6.98 5.66
C ALA A 175 -1.88 6.34 7.06
N PHE A 176 -3.05 6.09 7.65
CA PHE A 176 -3.20 5.35 8.89
C PHE A 176 -4.17 4.18 8.70
N SER A 177 -3.82 3.02 9.27
CA SER A 177 -4.80 1.97 9.49
C SER A 177 -5.82 2.42 10.55
N SER A 178 -6.94 1.70 10.65
CA SER A 178 -7.96 1.99 11.68
C SER A 178 -7.39 1.88 13.09
N GLU A 179 -6.51 0.90 13.33
CA GLU A 179 -5.84 0.66 14.58
C GLU A 179 -4.87 1.79 14.94
N GLU A 180 -4.05 2.23 13.98
CA GLU A 180 -3.12 3.36 14.18
C GLU A 180 -3.87 4.65 14.51
N GLY A 181 -4.97 4.94 13.79
CA GLY A 181 -5.84 6.08 14.06
C GLY A 181 -6.45 6.04 15.46
N TYR A 182 -6.90 4.86 15.89
CA TYR A 182 -7.43 4.65 17.24
C TYR A 182 -6.37 4.89 18.32
N PHE A 183 -5.19 4.28 18.18
CA PHE A 183 -4.10 4.46 19.15
C PHE A 183 -3.59 5.89 19.20
N ALA A 184 -3.43 6.55 18.05
CA ALA A 184 -3.03 7.95 17.98
C ALA A 184 -4.03 8.84 18.72
N THR A 185 -5.33 8.70 18.45
CA THR A 185 -6.38 9.47 19.12
C THR A 185 -6.41 9.20 20.63
N LYS A 186 -6.30 7.95 21.04
CA LYS A 186 -6.28 7.56 22.45
C LYS A 186 -5.08 8.17 23.19
N LEU A 187 -3.88 8.09 22.59
CA LEU A 187 -2.68 8.69 23.16
C LEU A 187 -2.81 10.19 23.29
N MET A 188 -3.22 10.88 22.22
CA MET A 188 -3.32 12.34 22.21
C MET A 188 -4.38 12.85 23.21
N ARG A 189 -5.53 12.19 23.27
CA ARG A 189 -6.57 12.49 24.30
C ARG A 189 -6.09 12.20 25.72
N GLY A 190 -5.35 11.10 25.92
CA GLY A 190 -4.72 10.77 27.22
C GLY A 190 -3.70 11.82 27.67
N LEU A 191 -3.01 12.47 26.74
CA LEU A 191 -2.13 13.61 27.04
C LEU A 191 -2.87 14.93 27.30
N GLY A 192 -4.18 14.99 27.01
CA GLY A 192 -5.02 16.17 27.17
C GLY A 192 -5.09 17.08 25.96
N LEU A 193 -4.64 16.67 24.78
CA LEU A 193 -4.72 17.48 23.58
C LEU A 193 -6.17 17.69 23.14
N VAL A 194 -6.52 18.93 22.81
CA VAL A 194 -7.80 19.31 22.21
C VAL A 194 -7.70 19.53 20.71
N HIS A 195 -6.54 19.93 20.22
CA HIS A 195 -6.28 20.17 18.79
C HIS A 195 -5.83 18.89 18.12
N LEU A 196 -6.79 18.12 17.58
CA LEU A 196 -6.54 16.92 16.80
C LEU A 196 -7.18 17.11 15.43
N GLU A 197 -6.34 17.11 14.40
CA GLU A 197 -6.78 17.17 13.02
C GLU A 197 -6.27 15.95 12.23
N GLN A 198 -7.07 15.51 11.28
CA GLN A 198 -6.78 14.40 10.41
C GLN A 198 -6.85 14.87 8.96
N GLN A 199 -5.87 14.49 8.15
CA GLN A 199 -5.90 14.77 6.72
C GLN A 199 -7.11 14.07 6.06
N ALA A 200 -7.56 14.62 4.93
CA ALA A 200 -8.74 14.18 4.20
C ALA A 200 -10.05 14.32 4.99
N ARG A 201 -10.07 15.16 5.98
CA ARG A 201 -11.29 15.63 6.60
C ARG A 201 -11.91 16.71 5.72
N VAL A 202 -13.03 16.37 5.07
CA VAL A 202 -13.81 17.26 4.21
C VAL A 202 -15.20 17.40 4.79
#